data_595b2a0406e7a7de707380ab541485cc
#
_entry.id   595b2a0406e7a7de707380ab541485cc
#
_cell.length_a   1.000
_cell.length_b   1.000
_cell.length_c   1.000
_cell.angle_alpha   90.00
_cell.angle_beta   90.00
_cell.angle_gamma   90.00
#
_symmetry.space_group_name_H-M   'P 1'
#
loop_
_entity.id
_entity.type
_entity.pdbx_description
1 polymer ?
#
loop_
_entity_poly.entity_id
_entity_poly.type
_entity_poly.pdbx_seq_one_letter_code
_entity_poly.pdbx_strand_id
1 'polypeptide(L)'
;LDLAKKSPGKLNYASAGVGSTTHLAMEMLKTSSKTFMLHVPYNGNGPAGTALISGQVEALFGSLPAILSYAKSGRGRPLAVGTPKRSPSLPDVPSVSELGFPGFDASLWIALVAPAGTPAAIIRLMHAEIVKLLRTPEMVARLEAEGGYTVGNTPDQFLDEIRADIVKWAKVIKDA
;
A
#
# COMPACT_ATOMS: atom_id res chain seq x y z
N LEU A 1 -6.08 -15.07 8.90
CA LEU A 1 -4.82 -15.85 8.89
C LEU A 1 -5.07 -17.31 9.33
N ASP A 2 -5.97 -17.57 10.27
CA ASP A 2 -6.23 -18.94 10.77
C ASP A 2 -6.69 -19.89 9.67
N LEU A 3 -7.51 -19.42 8.73
CA LEU A 3 -7.91 -20.22 7.57
C LEU A 3 -6.70 -20.58 6.69
N ALA A 4 -5.80 -19.62 6.44
CA ALA A 4 -4.58 -19.85 5.67
C ALA A 4 -3.63 -20.82 6.37
N LYS A 5 -3.56 -20.78 7.71
CA LYS A 5 -2.78 -21.74 8.52
C LYS A 5 -3.37 -23.15 8.49
N LYS A 6 -4.71 -23.27 8.57
CA LYS A 6 -5.40 -24.57 8.53
C LYS A 6 -5.40 -25.21 7.14
N SER A 7 -5.28 -24.42 6.10
CA SER A 7 -5.35 -24.88 4.71
C SER A 7 -4.26 -24.25 3.84
N PRO A 8 -2.97 -24.59 4.06
CA PRO A 8 -1.87 -24.02 3.30
C PRO A 8 -2.04 -24.26 1.78
N GLY A 9 -1.86 -23.20 0.99
CA GLY A 9 -1.97 -23.26 -0.48
C GLY A 9 -3.37 -23.40 -1.04
N LYS A 10 -4.42 -23.39 -0.21
CA LYS A 10 -5.81 -23.44 -0.65
C LYS A 10 -6.39 -22.06 -0.96
N LEU A 11 -5.80 -21.01 -0.41
CA LEU A 11 -6.20 -19.64 -0.67
C LEU A 11 -5.30 -18.99 -1.69
N ASN A 12 -5.91 -18.28 -2.62
CA ASN A 12 -5.22 -17.46 -3.61
C ASN A 12 -5.33 -15.99 -3.22
N TYR A 13 -4.28 -15.21 -3.52
CA TYR A 13 -4.37 -13.77 -3.37
C TYR A 13 -3.98 -13.05 -4.66
N ALA A 14 -4.68 -11.96 -4.95
CA ALA A 14 -4.37 -11.08 -6.06
C ALA A 14 -3.41 -9.96 -5.65
N SER A 15 -2.63 -9.49 -6.60
CA SER A 15 -1.83 -8.25 -6.51
C SER A 15 -1.89 -7.46 -7.81
N ALA A 16 -1.36 -6.24 -7.79
CA ALA A 16 -1.24 -5.39 -8.98
C ALA A 16 -0.12 -5.84 -9.95
N GLY A 17 0.52 -6.96 -9.68
CA GLY A 17 1.57 -7.57 -10.49
C GLY A 17 2.77 -8.01 -9.68
N VAL A 18 3.62 -8.82 -10.28
CA VAL A 18 4.86 -9.31 -9.65
C VAL A 18 5.78 -8.13 -9.33
N GLY A 19 6.32 -8.09 -8.10
CA GLY A 19 7.19 -7.01 -7.63
C GLY A 19 6.48 -5.70 -7.28
N SER A 20 5.16 -5.61 -7.45
CA SER A 20 4.39 -4.45 -6.98
C SER A 20 4.39 -4.36 -5.45
N THR A 21 4.18 -3.16 -4.90
CA THR A 21 4.05 -2.98 -3.45
C THR A 21 2.95 -3.86 -2.85
N THR A 22 1.87 -4.10 -3.58
CA THR A 22 0.77 -4.97 -3.13
C THR A 22 1.16 -6.45 -3.10
N HIS A 23 2.04 -6.89 -4.01
CA HIS A 23 2.65 -8.23 -3.95
C HIS A 23 3.57 -8.35 -2.73
N LEU A 24 4.54 -7.43 -2.61
CA LEU A 24 5.53 -7.46 -1.53
C LEU A 24 4.90 -7.32 -0.14
N ALA A 25 3.84 -6.51 -0.02
CA ALA A 25 3.08 -6.38 1.23
C ALA A 25 2.43 -7.71 1.65
N MET A 26 1.87 -8.45 0.70
CA MET A 26 1.30 -9.77 1.01
C MET A 26 2.40 -10.79 1.34
N GLU A 27 3.53 -10.76 0.64
CA GLU A 27 4.68 -11.63 0.97
C GLU A 27 5.22 -11.33 2.37
N MET A 28 5.34 -10.05 2.74
CA MET A 28 5.70 -9.64 4.09
C MET A 28 4.71 -10.16 5.15
N LEU A 29 3.40 -10.12 4.86
CA LEU A 29 2.38 -10.67 5.76
C LEU A 29 2.47 -12.20 5.85
N LYS A 30 2.64 -12.89 4.73
CA LYS A 30 2.80 -14.36 4.69
C LYS A 30 4.00 -14.81 5.51
N THR A 31 5.17 -14.17 5.30
CA THR A 31 6.40 -14.47 6.02
C THR A 31 6.24 -14.21 7.51
N SER A 32 5.71 -13.04 7.89
CA SER A 32 5.52 -12.66 9.30
C SER A 32 4.51 -13.57 10.03
N SER A 33 3.47 -14.01 9.34
CA SER A 33 2.41 -14.87 9.91
C SER A 33 2.68 -16.36 9.76
N LYS A 34 3.74 -16.74 9.04
CA LYS A 34 4.06 -18.13 8.66
C LYS A 34 2.87 -18.81 7.96
N THR A 35 2.26 -18.12 7.02
CA THR A 35 1.16 -18.64 6.21
C THR A 35 1.58 -18.79 4.76
N PHE A 36 0.90 -19.69 4.03
CA PHE A 36 1.12 -19.87 2.61
C PHE A 36 -0.19 -19.66 1.84
N MET A 37 -0.15 -18.73 0.88
CA MET A 37 -1.22 -18.45 -0.08
C MET A 37 -0.60 -18.35 -1.47
N LEU A 38 -1.30 -18.82 -2.49
CA LEU A 38 -0.83 -18.78 -3.87
C LEU A 38 -1.01 -17.37 -4.46
N HIS A 39 0.03 -16.83 -5.07
CA HIS A 39 -0.01 -15.53 -5.73
C HIS A 39 -0.60 -15.62 -7.15
N VAL A 40 -1.59 -14.78 -7.44
CA VAL A 40 -2.17 -14.59 -8.77
C VAL A 40 -1.94 -13.13 -9.19
N PRO A 41 -0.94 -12.83 -10.05
CA PRO A 41 -0.65 -11.46 -10.46
C PRO A 41 -1.64 -10.96 -11.52
N TYR A 42 -2.02 -9.68 -11.39
CA TYR A 42 -2.85 -8.96 -12.36
C TYR A 42 -2.14 -7.70 -12.88
N ASN A 43 -2.63 -7.14 -13.99
CA ASN A 43 -2.11 -5.90 -14.55
C ASN A 43 -2.73 -4.67 -13.86
N GLY A 44 -2.41 -4.47 -12.56
CA GLY A 44 -2.87 -3.35 -11.76
C GLY A 44 -3.97 -3.69 -10.75
N ASN A 45 -4.29 -2.71 -9.88
CA ASN A 45 -5.27 -2.89 -8.80
C ASN A 45 -6.72 -3.07 -9.31
N GLY A 46 -7.08 -2.49 -10.45
CA GLY A 46 -8.44 -2.61 -11.01
C GLY A 46 -8.80 -4.05 -11.36
N PRO A 47 -8.06 -4.73 -12.26
CA PRO A 47 -8.28 -6.15 -12.57
C PRO A 47 -8.16 -7.06 -11.34
N ALA A 48 -7.21 -6.80 -10.43
CA ALA A 48 -7.08 -7.56 -9.18
C ALA A 48 -8.31 -7.42 -8.27
N GLY A 49 -8.86 -6.21 -8.15
CA GLY A 49 -10.10 -5.96 -7.41
C GLY A 49 -11.30 -6.66 -8.05
N THR A 50 -11.39 -6.65 -9.38
CA THR A 50 -12.45 -7.38 -10.11
C THR A 50 -12.37 -8.88 -9.85
N ALA A 51 -11.17 -9.45 -9.84
CA ALA A 51 -10.96 -10.87 -9.55
C ALA A 51 -11.42 -11.23 -8.11
N LEU A 52 -11.16 -10.37 -7.14
CA LEU A 52 -11.65 -10.57 -5.77
C LEU A 52 -13.18 -10.57 -5.71
N ILE A 53 -13.85 -9.55 -6.27
CA ILE A 53 -15.32 -9.43 -6.18
C ILE A 53 -16.07 -10.44 -7.04
N SER A 54 -15.41 -11.07 -8.02
CA SER A 54 -15.96 -12.19 -8.81
C SER A 54 -15.66 -13.56 -8.20
N GLY A 55 -14.92 -13.63 -7.09
CA GLY A 55 -14.58 -14.87 -6.40
C GLY A 55 -13.51 -15.71 -7.10
N GLN A 56 -12.71 -15.12 -8.00
CA GLN A 56 -11.57 -15.80 -8.62
C GLN A 56 -10.38 -15.96 -7.65
N VAL A 57 -10.29 -15.07 -6.67
CA VAL A 57 -9.30 -15.13 -5.57
C VAL A 57 -10.00 -14.83 -4.26
N GLU A 58 -9.46 -15.36 -3.16
CA GLU A 58 -10.04 -15.22 -1.82
C GLU A 58 -9.53 -13.98 -1.09
N ALA A 59 -8.38 -13.44 -1.49
CA ALA A 59 -7.74 -12.30 -0.83
C ALA A 59 -7.11 -11.33 -1.84
N LEU A 60 -6.96 -10.09 -1.41
CA LEU A 60 -6.28 -9.05 -2.16
C LEU A 60 -5.55 -8.13 -1.17
N PHE A 61 -4.29 -7.85 -1.41
CA PHE A 61 -3.64 -6.67 -0.86
C PHE A 61 -3.66 -5.61 -1.96
N GLY A 62 -4.45 -4.57 -1.79
CA GLY A 62 -4.67 -3.53 -2.80
C GLY A 62 -4.41 -2.14 -2.24
N SER A 63 -4.12 -1.16 -3.11
CA SER A 63 -4.06 0.23 -2.69
C SER A 63 -5.44 0.71 -2.25
N LEU A 64 -5.51 1.44 -1.13
CA LEU A 64 -6.78 1.86 -0.56
C LEU A 64 -7.67 2.64 -1.54
N PRO A 65 -7.15 3.60 -2.33
CA PRO A 65 -7.97 4.30 -3.32
C PRO A 65 -8.68 3.35 -4.30
N ALA A 66 -8.00 2.29 -4.74
CA ALA A 66 -8.55 1.35 -5.72
C ALA A 66 -9.60 0.39 -5.14
N ILE A 67 -9.53 0.08 -3.84
CA ILE A 67 -10.43 -0.91 -3.21
C ILE A 67 -11.50 -0.30 -2.32
N LEU A 68 -11.41 1.00 -2.02
CA LEU A 68 -12.30 1.69 -1.07
C LEU A 68 -13.78 1.59 -1.47
N SER A 69 -14.08 1.67 -2.77
CA SER A 69 -15.44 1.54 -3.29
C SER A 69 -16.01 0.15 -3.03
N TYR A 70 -15.21 -0.90 -3.14
CA TYR A 70 -15.64 -2.28 -2.84
C TYR A 70 -15.88 -2.50 -1.34
N ALA A 71 -15.04 -1.89 -0.50
CA ALA A 71 -15.22 -1.91 0.94
C ALA A 71 -16.51 -1.19 1.35
N LYS A 72 -16.73 0.04 0.87
CA LYS A 72 -17.93 0.85 1.18
C LYS A 72 -19.22 0.23 0.66
N SER A 73 -19.20 -0.45 -0.48
CA SER A 73 -20.37 -1.14 -1.05
C SER A 73 -20.63 -2.54 -0.47
N GLY A 74 -19.77 -3.00 0.47
CA GLY A 74 -19.89 -4.33 1.06
C GLY A 74 -19.53 -5.50 0.11
N ARG A 75 -19.04 -5.20 -1.10
CA ARG A 75 -18.62 -6.23 -2.09
C ARG A 75 -17.26 -6.84 -1.74
N GLY A 76 -16.44 -6.14 -0.98
CA GLY A 76 -15.20 -6.63 -0.41
C GLY A 76 -15.17 -6.34 1.09
N ARG A 77 -14.74 -7.30 1.90
CA ARG A 77 -14.59 -7.12 3.34
C ARG A 77 -13.16 -6.69 3.68
N PRO A 78 -12.94 -5.45 4.12
CA PRO A 78 -11.62 -5.04 4.61
C PRO A 78 -11.31 -5.78 5.93
N LEU A 79 -10.13 -6.36 6.01
CA LEU A 79 -9.69 -7.15 7.18
C LEU A 79 -8.66 -6.38 8.01
N ALA A 80 -7.75 -5.67 7.35
CA ALA A 80 -6.74 -4.83 7.97
C ALA A 80 -6.18 -3.82 6.96
N VAL A 81 -5.58 -2.74 7.45
CA VAL A 81 -4.78 -1.81 6.64
C VAL A 81 -3.30 -2.07 6.84
N GLY A 82 -2.50 -1.92 5.77
CA GLY A 82 -1.05 -2.16 5.79
C GLY A 82 -0.21 -1.00 6.33
N THR A 83 -0.84 0.10 6.70
CA THR A 83 -0.20 1.28 7.29
C THR A 83 0.02 1.09 8.80
N PRO A 84 1.00 1.79 9.42
CA PRO A 84 1.25 1.70 10.87
C PRO A 84 0.04 2.08 11.73
N LYS A 85 -0.82 2.97 11.23
CA LYS A 85 -2.05 3.43 11.88
C LYS A 85 -3.25 3.14 11.00
N ARG A 86 -4.44 3.10 11.60
CA ARG A 86 -5.71 2.97 10.87
C ARG A 86 -5.89 4.11 9.87
N SER A 87 -6.56 3.83 8.76
CA SER A 87 -6.93 4.86 7.79
C SER A 87 -8.15 5.65 8.28
N PRO A 88 -8.14 7.00 8.20
CA PRO A 88 -9.33 7.81 8.47
C PRO A 88 -10.54 7.42 7.61
N SER A 89 -10.32 6.91 6.39
CA SER A 89 -11.38 6.44 5.50
C SER A 89 -11.99 5.10 5.90
N LEU A 90 -11.32 4.34 6.79
CA LEU A 90 -11.76 3.05 7.33
C LEU A 90 -11.41 2.96 8.83
N PRO A 91 -12.01 3.80 9.70
CA PRO A 91 -11.61 3.93 11.10
C PRO A 91 -11.82 2.66 11.92
N ASP A 92 -12.79 1.82 11.54
CA ASP A 92 -13.12 0.57 12.22
C ASP A 92 -12.22 -0.60 11.77
N VAL A 93 -11.40 -0.42 10.73
CA VAL A 93 -10.49 -1.45 10.22
C VAL A 93 -9.13 -1.32 10.91
N PRO A 94 -8.69 -2.34 11.65
CA PRO A 94 -7.40 -2.28 12.37
C PRO A 94 -6.22 -2.26 11.40
N SER A 95 -5.07 -1.76 11.86
CA SER A 95 -3.82 -1.96 11.17
C SER A 95 -3.28 -3.39 11.40
N VAL A 96 -2.46 -3.89 10.49
CA VAL A 96 -1.79 -5.19 10.67
C VAL A 96 -0.91 -5.17 11.93
N SER A 97 -0.32 -4.02 12.26
CA SER A 97 0.45 -3.84 13.51
C SER A 97 -0.38 -4.07 14.76
N GLU A 98 -1.64 -3.62 14.80
CA GLU A 98 -2.57 -3.84 15.92
C GLU A 98 -2.99 -5.32 16.06
N LEU A 99 -2.88 -6.10 14.99
CA LEU A 99 -3.27 -7.52 14.95
C LEU A 99 -2.14 -8.49 15.30
N GLY A 100 -1.09 -8.00 15.97
CA GLY A 100 0.00 -8.83 16.49
C GLY A 100 1.24 -8.90 15.60
N PHE A 101 1.38 -7.99 14.66
CA PHE A 101 2.57 -7.84 13.80
C PHE A 101 3.21 -6.46 14.00
N PRO A 102 3.79 -6.19 15.16
CA PRO A 102 4.33 -4.87 15.47
C PRO A 102 5.42 -4.47 14.46
N GLY A 103 5.38 -3.22 14.02
CA GLY A 103 6.31 -2.71 13.00
C GLY A 103 5.95 -3.07 11.56
N PHE A 104 4.82 -3.73 11.32
CA PHE A 104 4.35 -3.94 9.95
C PHE A 104 4.01 -2.59 9.31
N ASP A 105 4.70 -2.27 8.24
CA ASP A 105 4.49 -1.07 7.44
C ASP A 105 4.69 -1.39 5.95
N ALA A 106 3.59 -1.49 5.23
CA ALA A 106 3.51 -1.64 3.78
C ALA A 106 2.88 -0.40 3.14
N SER A 107 3.16 0.77 3.68
CA SER A 107 2.69 2.05 3.12
C SER A 107 3.16 2.21 1.68
N LEU A 108 2.25 2.65 0.82
CA LEU A 108 2.55 3.06 -0.55
C LEU A 108 2.67 4.58 -0.57
N TRP A 109 3.76 5.09 -1.10
CA TRP A 109 3.93 6.51 -1.36
C TRP A 109 3.90 6.81 -2.87
N ILE A 110 3.48 8.00 -3.22
CA ILE A 110 3.51 8.56 -4.57
C ILE A 110 4.36 9.82 -4.52
N ALA A 111 5.31 9.94 -5.43
CA ALA A 111 6.24 11.05 -5.47
C ALA A 111 6.42 11.61 -6.89
N LEU A 112 6.87 12.85 -6.96
CA LEU A 112 7.36 13.48 -8.18
C LEU A 112 8.88 13.41 -8.21
N VAL A 113 9.43 13.00 -9.33
CA VAL A 113 10.87 12.96 -9.57
C VAL A 113 11.23 13.83 -10.77
N ALA A 114 12.43 14.38 -10.77
CA ALA A 114 12.99 15.14 -11.88
C ALA A 114 14.18 14.40 -12.52
N PRO A 115 14.49 14.63 -13.80
CA PRO A 115 15.69 14.08 -14.43
C PRO A 115 16.96 14.44 -13.67
N ALA A 116 17.95 13.56 -13.72
CA ALA A 116 19.27 13.86 -13.17
C ALA A 116 19.87 15.12 -13.82
N GLY A 117 20.52 15.98 -13.00
CA GLY A 117 21.09 17.24 -13.48
C GLY A 117 20.09 18.40 -13.53
N THR A 118 18.83 18.22 -13.16
CA THR A 118 17.91 19.36 -13.02
C THR A 118 18.46 20.37 -12.01
N PRO A 119 18.55 21.67 -12.37
CA PRO A 119 19.09 22.68 -11.47
C PRO A 119 18.38 22.74 -10.11
N ALA A 120 19.13 22.82 -9.02
CA ALA A 120 18.58 22.82 -7.67
C ALA A 120 17.56 23.97 -7.44
N ALA A 121 17.69 25.10 -8.12
CA ALA A 121 16.72 26.18 -8.05
C ALA A 121 15.33 25.76 -8.56
N ILE A 122 15.28 24.97 -9.65
CA ILE A 122 14.05 24.45 -10.23
C ILE A 122 13.42 23.43 -9.25
N ILE A 123 14.23 22.53 -8.69
CA ILE A 123 13.75 21.55 -7.70
C ILE A 123 13.13 22.26 -6.49
N ARG A 124 13.81 23.28 -5.94
CA ARG A 124 13.27 24.05 -4.82
C ARG A 124 11.97 24.77 -5.15
N LEU A 125 11.90 25.38 -6.33
CA LEU A 125 10.68 26.07 -6.79
C LEU A 125 9.50 25.09 -6.91
N MET A 126 9.70 23.97 -7.62
CA MET A 126 8.67 22.93 -7.79
C MET A 126 8.22 22.36 -6.46
N HIS A 127 9.15 22.03 -5.58
CA HIS A 127 8.84 21.53 -4.24
C HIS A 127 7.99 22.55 -3.45
N ALA A 128 8.37 23.84 -3.44
CA ALA A 128 7.62 24.85 -2.71
C ALA A 128 6.17 24.99 -3.21
N GLU A 129 5.95 25.02 -4.53
CA GLU A 129 4.62 25.12 -5.10
C GLU A 129 3.77 23.85 -4.89
N ILE A 130 4.38 22.66 -4.99
CA ILE A 130 3.72 21.39 -4.70
C ILE A 130 3.30 21.31 -3.22
N VAL A 131 4.19 21.62 -2.29
CA VAL A 131 3.87 21.63 -0.84
C VAL A 131 2.77 22.63 -0.52
N LYS A 132 2.78 23.80 -1.14
CA LYS A 132 1.72 24.79 -1.00
C LYS A 132 0.37 24.23 -1.47
N LEU A 133 0.33 23.55 -2.63
CA LEU A 133 -0.87 22.91 -3.15
C LEU A 133 -1.35 21.78 -2.21
N LEU A 134 -0.45 20.91 -1.77
CA LEU A 134 -0.76 19.78 -0.87
C LEU A 134 -1.34 20.22 0.48
N ARG A 135 -1.08 21.45 0.92
CA ARG A 135 -1.59 22.02 2.17
C ARG A 135 -2.93 22.73 2.01
N THR A 136 -3.45 22.85 0.80
CA THR A 136 -4.78 23.47 0.61
C THR A 136 -5.86 22.54 1.16
N PRO A 137 -6.89 23.10 1.85
CA PRO A 137 -7.99 22.28 2.39
C PRO A 137 -8.67 21.40 1.34
N GLU A 138 -8.79 21.90 0.11
CA GLU A 138 -9.38 21.17 -1.01
C GLU A 138 -8.57 19.92 -1.36
N MET A 139 -7.23 20.05 -1.49
CA MET A 139 -6.36 18.92 -1.82
C MET A 139 -6.31 17.89 -0.70
N VAL A 140 -6.23 18.36 0.55
CA VAL A 140 -6.28 17.48 1.73
C VAL A 140 -7.57 16.67 1.74
N ALA A 141 -8.72 17.34 1.64
CA ALA A 141 -10.03 16.68 1.64
C ALA A 141 -10.18 15.68 0.49
N ARG A 142 -9.69 16.04 -0.70
CA ARG A 142 -9.72 15.15 -1.88
C ARG A 142 -8.90 13.88 -1.67
N LEU A 143 -7.66 14.00 -1.19
CA LEU A 143 -6.80 12.84 -0.98
C LEU A 143 -7.30 11.96 0.17
N GLU A 144 -7.81 12.56 1.25
CA GLU A 144 -8.43 11.82 2.35
C GLU A 144 -9.67 11.05 1.90
N ALA A 145 -10.51 11.63 1.03
CA ALA A 145 -11.67 10.94 0.47
C ALA A 145 -11.28 9.71 -0.36
N GLU A 146 -10.10 9.72 -0.97
CA GLU A 146 -9.50 8.60 -1.71
C GLU A 146 -8.70 7.64 -0.81
N GLY A 147 -8.61 7.91 0.50
CA GLY A 147 -7.87 7.07 1.45
C GLY A 147 -6.38 7.36 1.54
N GLY A 148 -5.92 8.44 0.92
CA GLY A 148 -4.55 8.94 1.03
C GLY A 148 -4.41 10.05 2.05
N TYR A 149 -3.19 10.54 2.25
CA TYR A 149 -2.88 11.74 3.01
C TYR A 149 -1.68 12.47 2.41
N THR A 150 -1.60 13.77 2.65
CA THR A 150 -0.51 14.60 2.16
C THR A 150 0.71 14.48 3.07
N VAL A 151 1.90 14.37 2.51
CA VAL A 151 3.18 14.35 3.24
C VAL A 151 3.96 15.63 2.98
N GLY A 152 4.48 15.84 1.77
CA GLY A 152 5.22 17.04 1.37
C GLY A 152 6.60 17.15 2.03
N ASN A 153 7.29 16.02 2.21
CA ASN A 153 8.67 15.98 2.68
C ASN A 153 9.64 16.66 1.70
N THR A 154 10.76 17.13 2.24
CA THR A 154 11.83 17.72 1.43
C THR A 154 12.48 16.65 0.55
N PRO A 155 13.21 17.04 -0.53
CA PRO A 155 13.96 16.09 -1.34
C PRO A 155 14.91 15.18 -0.53
N ASP A 156 15.60 15.74 0.47
CA ASP A 156 16.53 14.97 1.31
C ASP A 156 15.78 13.97 2.20
N GLN A 157 14.69 14.39 2.85
CA GLN A 157 13.84 13.49 3.64
C GLN A 157 13.28 12.36 2.79
N PHE A 158 12.85 12.66 1.56
CA PHE A 158 12.33 11.63 0.66
C PHE A 158 13.44 10.68 0.20
N LEU A 159 14.65 11.17 -0.03
CA LEU A 159 15.80 10.31 -0.36
C LEU A 159 16.12 9.33 0.77
N ASP A 160 16.03 9.76 2.03
CA ASP A 160 16.25 8.89 3.19
C ASP A 160 15.12 7.84 3.31
N GLU A 161 13.88 8.20 3.00
CA GLU A 161 12.75 7.27 2.93
C GLU A 161 12.96 6.20 1.84
N ILE A 162 13.42 6.61 0.63
CA ILE A 162 13.76 5.67 -0.44
C ILE A 162 14.86 4.69 0.02
N ARG A 163 15.91 5.17 0.68
CA ARG A 163 16.99 4.32 1.18
C ARG A 163 16.50 3.31 2.20
N ALA A 164 15.64 3.74 3.12
CA ALA A 164 15.04 2.86 4.12
C ALA A 164 14.14 1.79 3.45
N ASP A 165 13.35 2.20 2.47
CA ASP A 165 12.48 1.30 1.71
C ASP A 165 13.28 0.27 0.90
N ILE A 166 14.38 0.66 0.27
CA ILE A 166 15.27 -0.29 -0.44
C ILE A 166 15.74 -1.40 0.51
N VAL A 167 16.16 -1.06 1.72
CA VAL A 167 16.62 -2.05 2.72
C VAL A 167 15.45 -2.94 3.17
N LYS A 168 14.30 -2.35 3.47
CA LYS A 168 13.09 -3.06 3.90
C LYS A 168 12.65 -4.08 2.84
N TRP A 169 12.45 -3.62 1.61
CA TRP A 169 11.93 -4.45 0.54
C TRP A 169 12.95 -5.49 0.05
N ALA A 170 14.25 -5.18 0.06
CA ALA A 170 15.28 -6.18 -0.22
C ALA A 170 15.22 -7.38 0.74
N LYS A 171 14.96 -7.12 2.03
CA LYS A 171 14.74 -8.18 3.01
C LYS A 171 13.50 -9.00 2.69
N VAL A 172 12.37 -8.35 2.43
CA VAL A 172 11.11 -9.04 2.08
C VAL A 172 11.28 -9.93 0.85
N ILE A 173 11.95 -9.43 -0.21
CA ILE A 173 12.20 -10.17 -1.44
C ILE A 173 13.10 -11.39 -1.19
N LYS A 174 14.06 -11.28 -0.28
CA LYS A 174 14.95 -12.40 0.06
C LYS A 174 14.24 -13.48 0.87
N ASP A 175 13.27 -13.07 1.72
CA ASP A 175 12.57 -13.95 2.66
C ASP A 175 11.31 -14.59 2.03
N ALA A 176 10.84 -14.09 0.87
CA ALA A 176 9.69 -14.58 0.11
C ALA A 176 10.05 -15.75 -0.81
#